data_f3c05e5e0c26762f349dbfec01840834
#
_entry.id   f3c05e5e0c26762f349dbfec01840834
#
_cell.length_a   1.000
_cell.length_b   1.000
_cell.length_c   1.000
_cell.angle_alpha   90.00
_cell.angle_beta   90.00
_cell.angle_gamma   90.00
#
_symmetry.space_group_name_H-M   'P 1'
#
loop_
_entity.id
_entity.type
_entity.pdbx_description
1 polymer ?
#
loop_
_entity_poly.entity_id
_entity_poly.type
_entity_poly.pdbx_seq_one_letter_code
_entity_poly.pdbx_strand_id
1 'polypeptide(L)'
;MMSSKFSFGKIKDFPKESGLGHKKAIILEKMGKLDEAIESYKISAEEGNVKSQYSLGKIYLNKKQYHEAERWYSMAFKNGHEMAAFDLGNMYYELEGYEYALYWYEKVAMEGNVKAQNNLGVVHYKLGDYLRSEKWLKIAADDNLGTACFNLGILYLHLEKEEEAIEFFKKGSVLLSDDCKYNLAILYRKNNNEKNAISLYKQLYRSSHSKGCYNMGLIMEINKDESEAERYYLKSCKSQFSKAQYRLAYLYDRQDKKEDAIEYYEKGIEHDNPLCKFRLANLCNRENEIERAKMYYDLALNDMVEAKNNLAGLYFEDKNYEKAIKNYDEAIADGCKVAIENIGDLYDQMGDIEKAISYYQRNSTIISCQIKLGDIFKRIDNIDEAIVWYQKAFENNDIHSAYVLGLIYEDLKNYEEAKKYFLVAVENNHLNSRIHLGRIYYNEEKYEEAKNMFDITANEDNIYSQHMLGLIYENYYNDYTNAKYWYEKSKEQGCIESIYNLGQLALKLGEMEESEKYFIEGVKNEDKNCEYMLAYLYYEKSRNMFKNLGEVHYGNSEKIYSNLLEL
;
A
#
# COMPACT_ATOMS: atom_id res chain seq x y z
N MET A 1 31.33 24.74 42.55
CA MET A 1 32.20 25.55 43.40
C MET A 1 33.62 25.01 43.32
N MET A 2 34.46 25.65 42.52
CA MET A 2 35.93 25.67 42.68
C MET A 2 36.44 26.78 41.75
N SER A 3 36.55 27.98 42.36
CA SER A 3 37.21 29.12 41.74
C SER A 3 38.70 29.00 42.00
N SER A 4 39.48 28.55 41.03
CA SER A 4 40.92 28.73 41.06
C SER A 4 41.30 30.06 40.38
N LYS A 5 41.60 31.06 41.19
CA LYS A 5 42.22 32.33 40.75
C LYS A 5 43.62 32.03 40.20
N PHE A 6 43.80 32.10 38.87
CA PHE A 6 45.11 32.18 38.26
C PHE A 6 45.49 33.66 38.10
N SER A 7 46.51 34.11 38.85
CA SER A 7 47.11 35.40 38.64
C SER A 7 48.14 35.33 37.51
N PHE A 8 47.95 36.17 36.49
CA PHE A 8 48.87 36.24 35.34
C PHE A 8 49.94 37.28 35.50
N GLY A 9 51.19 36.84 35.46
CA GLY A 9 52.35 37.69 35.36
C GLY A 9 52.49 38.33 33.97
N LYS A 10 53.07 39.56 33.95
CA LYS A 10 53.36 40.37 32.77
C LYS A 10 54.20 39.57 31.75
N ILE A 11 53.73 39.47 30.50
CA ILE A 11 54.43 38.83 29.37
C ILE A 11 55.53 39.83 28.90
N LYS A 12 56.76 39.35 28.80
CA LYS A 12 57.92 40.05 28.21
C LYS A 12 57.85 40.03 26.68
N ASP A 13 58.33 41.08 26.05
CA ASP A 13 58.49 41.20 24.57
C ASP A 13 59.26 40.03 23.98
N PHE A 14 58.66 39.40 22.94
CA PHE A 14 59.22 38.26 22.20
C PHE A 14 59.88 38.71 20.88
N PRO A 15 61.00 38.10 20.46
CA PRO A 15 61.74 38.52 19.28
C PRO A 15 61.07 38.03 17.95
N LYS A 16 61.37 38.75 16.85
CA LYS A 16 60.77 38.68 15.52
C LYS A 16 61.02 37.40 14.71
N GLU A 17 61.56 36.32 15.25
CA GLU A 17 61.85 35.06 14.49
C GLU A 17 60.81 33.94 14.57
N SER A 18 59.69 34.17 15.23
CA SER A 18 58.62 33.17 15.47
C SER A 18 57.90 32.63 14.18
N GLY A 19 58.23 33.16 13.02
CA GLY A 19 57.57 32.77 11.75
C GLY A 19 58.15 31.56 11.02
N LEU A 20 59.41 31.18 11.33
CA LEU A 20 60.07 30.06 10.60
C LEU A 20 59.54 28.69 11.03
N GLY A 21 59.30 28.50 12.33
CA GLY A 21 58.72 27.28 12.89
C GLY A 21 57.31 26.98 12.33
N HIS A 22 56.45 28.01 12.24
CA HIS A 22 55.14 27.92 11.67
C HIS A 22 55.15 27.50 10.19
N LYS A 23 56.03 28.10 9.36
CA LYS A 23 56.19 27.76 7.94
C LYS A 23 56.68 26.33 7.77
N LYS A 24 57.64 25.87 8.58
CA LYS A 24 58.13 24.49 8.59
C LYS A 24 56.98 23.50 8.90
N ALA A 25 56.19 23.79 9.90
CA ALA A 25 55.06 22.97 10.31
C ALA A 25 54.01 22.82 9.18
N ILE A 26 53.67 23.91 8.47
CA ILE A 26 52.75 23.85 7.28
C ILE A 26 53.31 22.94 6.19
N ILE A 27 54.62 22.98 5.93
CA ILE A 27 55.26 22.14 4.91
C ILE A 27 55.15 20.66 5.31
N LEU A 28 55.46 20.35 6.57
CA LEU A 28 55.36 18.99 7.13
C LEU A 28 53.95 18.46 7.09
N GLU A 29 52.95 19.26 7.40
CA GLU A 29 51.52 18.93 7.32
C GLU A 29 51.10 18.58 5.88
N LYS A 30 51.51 19.41 4.90
CA LYS A 30 51.29 19.15 3.46
C LYS A 30 52.01 17.89 2.95
N MET A 31 53.09 17.50 3.59
CA MET A 31 53.82 16.25 3.27
C MET A 31 53.19 15.01 3.95
N GLY A 32 52.11 15.16 4.69
CA GLY A 32 51.45 14.10 5.45
C GLY A 32 52.20 13.68 6.74
N LYS A 33 53.26 14.42 7.15
CA LYS A 33 54.03 14.17 8.35
C LYS A 33 53.46 14.90 9.57
N LEU A 34 52.25 14.47 9.97
CA LEU A 34 51.42 15.18 10.93
C LEU A 34 52.09 15.30 12.32
N ASP A 35 52.75 14.26 12.82
CA ASP A 35 53.37 14.28 14.15
C ASP A 35 54.61 15.20 14.19
N GLU A 36 55.43 15.22 13.12
CA GLU A 36 56.55 16.18 12.99
C GLU A 36 56.02 17.63 12.86
N ALA A 37 54.87 17.81 12.17
CA ALA A 37 54.19 19.10 12.06
C ALA A 37 53.71 19.59 13.43
N ILE A 38 53.08 18.74 14.25
CA ILE A 38 52.60 19.05 15.60
C ILE A 38 53.75 19.52 16.48
N GLU A 39 54.90 18.84 16.50
CA GLU A 39 56.05 19.25 17.26
C GLU A 39 56.60 20.62 16.80
N SER A 40 56.68 20.84 15.49
CA SER A 40 57.11 22.14 14.96
C SER A 40 56.10 23.26 15.26
N TYR A 41 54.79 22.97 15.25
CA TYR A 41 53.77 23.91 15.68
C TYR A 41 53.85 24.19 17.17
N LYS A 42 54.10 23.20 18.05
CA LYS A 42 54.24 23.39 19.51
C LYS A 42 55.37 24.34 19.84
N ILE A 43 56.58 24.09 19.28
CA ILE A 43 57.72 24.96 19.49
C ILE A 43 57.37 26.41 19.09
N SER A 44 56.81 26.59 17.89
CA SER A 44 56.44 27.93 17.42
C SER A 44 55.31 28.58 18.25
N ALA A 45 54.37 27.78 18.75
CA ALA A 45 53.23 28.22 19.55
C ALA A 45 53.69 28.67 20.96
N GLU A 46 54.65 27.95 21.53
CA GLU A 46 55.27 28.28 22.82
C GLU A 46 56.12 29.54 22.71
N GLU A 47 56.74 29.82 21.56
CA GLU A 47 57.40 31.08 21.21
C GLU A 47 56.44 32.26 21.02
N GLY A 48 55.11 32.01 21.14
CA GLY A 48 54.10 33.05 21.05
C GLY A 48 53.46 33.22 19.66
N ASN A 49 53.75 32.32 18.68
CA ASN A 49 53.16 32.44 17.37
C ASN A 49 51.67 32.06 17.40
N VAL A 50 50.80 33.03 17.26
CA VAL A 50 49.35 32.94 17.37
C VAL A 50 48.74 32.00 16.29
N LYS A 51 49.32 32.02 15.07
CA LYS A 51 48.85 31.13 14.00
C LYS A 51 49.16 29.67 14.29
N SER A 52 50.32 29.38 14.93
CA SER A 52 50.67 28.02 15.35
C SER A 52 49.76 27.52 16.47
N GLN A 53 49.43 28.37 17.44
CA GLN A 53 48.47 28.08 18.51
C GLN A 53 47.10 27.72 17.92
N TYR A 54 46.59 28.50 16.97
CA TYR A 54 45.33 28.23 16.30
C TYR A 54 45.36 26.93 15.46
N SER A 55 46.47 26.70 14.73
CA SER A 55 46.65 25.46 13.96
C SER A 55 46.66 24.21 14.84
N LEU A 56 47.31 24.26 15.99
CA LEU A 56 47.28 23.18 16.98
C LEU A 56 45.89 22.94 17.50
N GLY A 57 45.11 23.98 17.80
CA GLY A 57 43.69 23.85 18.17
C GLY A 57 42.89 23.09 17.15
N LYS A 58 43.05 23.42 15.85
CA LYS A 58 42.39 22.69 14.74
C LYS A 58 42.82 21.22 14.63
N ILE A 59 44.12 20.96 14.74
CA ILE A 59 44.65 19.59 14.64
C ILE A 59 44.11 18.73 15.78
N TYR A 60 44.12 19.24 17.03
CA TYR A 60 43.63 18.52 18.18
C TYR A 60 42.13 18.35 18.15
N LEU A 61 41.37 19.32 17.62
CA LEU A 61 39.94 19.17 17.39
C LEU A 61 39.65 18.02 16.39
N ASN A 62 40.37 17.97 15.28
CA ASN A 62 40.23 16.89 14.27
C ASN A 62 40.59 15.50 14.85
N LYS A 63 41.58 15.46 15.80
CA LYS A 63 41.93 14.24 16.56
C LYS A 63 40.92 13.93 17.70
N LYS A 64 39.85 14.71 17.85
CA LYS A 64 38.88 14.63 18.97
C LYS A 64 39.50 14.74 20.36
N GLN A 65 40.66 15.39 20.47
CA GLN A 65 41.35 15.70 21.73
C GLN A 65 40.90 17.07 22.22
N TYR A 66 39.65 17.13 22.68
CA TYR A 66 38.94 18.38 22.97
C TYR A 66 39.63 19.25 24.03
N HIS A 67 40.22 18.66 25.05
CA HIS A 67 40.93 19.39 26.10
C HIS A 67 42.19 20.13 25.58
N GLU A 68 42.96 19.47 24.73
CA GLU A 68 44.12 20.10 24.09
C GLU A 68 43.67 21.15 23.05
N ALA A 69 42.61 20.88 22.31
CA ALA A 69 42.03 21.85 21.38
C ALA A 69 41.59 23.13 22.12
N GLU A 70 40.87 22.98 23.24
CA GLU A 70 40.47 24.10 24.09
C GLU A 70 41.67 24.91 24.60
N ARG A 71 42.71 24.23 25.10
CA ARG A 71 43.93 24.87 25.59
C ARG A 71 44.57 25.75 24.52
N TRP A 72 44.77 25.21 23.34
CA TRP A 72 45.44 25.91 22.25
C TRP A 72 44.59 27.01 21.64
N TYR A 73 43.30 26.79 21.44
CA TYR A 73 42.39 27.84 20.99
C TYR A 73 42.24 28.97 21.99
N SER A 74 42.13 28.67 23.30
CA SER A 74 42.05 29.68 24.34
C SER A 74 43.34 30.53 24.40
N MET A 75 44.51 29.92 24.16
CA MET A 75 45.80 30.62 24.07
C MET A 75 45.85 31.51 22.82
N ALA A 76 45.41 30.99 21.65
CA ALA A 76 45.34 31.76 20.42
C ALA A 76 44.40 32.98 20.56
N PHE A 77 43.24 32.81 21.19
CA PHE A 77 42.31 33.91 21.43
C PHE A 77 42.88 34.98 22.35
N LYS A 78 43.50 34.55 23.44
CA LYS A 78 44.18 35.51 24.38
C LYS A 78 45.28 36.32 23.70
N ASN A 79 45.89 35.75 22.66
CA ASN A 79 46.96 36.39 21.89
C ASN A 79 46.42 37.11 20.62
N GLY A 80 45.08 37.32 20.54
CA GLY A 80 44.46 38.16 19.51
C GLY A 80 43.93 37.41 18.27
N HIS A 81 43.78 36.08 18.33
CA HIS A 81 43.16 35.34 17.23
C HIS A 81 41.64 35.16 17.44
N GLU A 82 40.86 36.10 16.96
CA GLU A 82 39.41 36.16 17.15
C GLU A 82 38.67 34.86 16.72
N MET A 83 39.09 34.28 15.57
CA MET A 83 38.49 33.05 15.08
C MET A 83 38.64 31.86 16.03
N ALA A 84 39.60 31.88 16.93
CA ALA A 84 39.78 30.80 17.90
C ALA A 84 38.62 30.72 18.91
N ALA A 85 38.06 31.85 19.31
CA ALA A 85 36.87 31.88 20.17
C ALA A 85 35.62 31.40 19.40
N PHE A 86 35.49 31.72 18.10
CA PHE A 86 34.43 31.22 17.27
C PHE A 86 34.47 29.68 17.14
N ASP A 87 35.69 29.12 16.89
CA ASP A 87 35.87 27.67 16.78
C ASP A 87 35.69 26.94 18.13
N LEU A 88 36.04 27.59 19.26
CA LEU A 88 35.69 27.09 20.60
C LEU A 88 34.16 27.04 20.80
N GLY A 89 33.46 28.07 20.38
CA GLY A 89 32.00 28.09 20.39
C GLY A 89 31.42 26.95 19.59
N ASN A 90 31.95 26.71 18.38
CA ASN A 90 31.52 25.57 17.51
C ASN A 90 31.81 24.22 18.19
N MET A 91 33.02 24.04 18.75
CA MET A 91 33.40 22.81 19.44
C MET A 91 32.47 22.49 20.62
N TYR A 92 32.18 23.48 21.46
CA TYR A 92 31.27 23.27 22.57
C TYR A 92 29.82 23.07 22.14
N TYR A 93 29.39 23.70 21.04
CA TYR A 93 28.07 23.46 20.46
C TYR A 93 27.90 22.01 19.97
N GLU A 94 28.92 21.46 19.30
CA GLU A 94 28.94 20.05 18.86
C GLU A 94 28.95 19.06 20.04
N LEU A 95 29.56 19.44 21.14
CA LEU A 95 29.58 18.67 22.40
C LEU A 95 28.34 18.90 23.27
N GLU A 96 27.33 19.60 22.77
CA GLU A 96 26.13 20.01 23.52
C GLU A 96 26.39 20.84 24.80
N GLY A 97 27.58 21.35 24.94
CA GLY A 97 28.00 22.25 26.04
C GLY A 97 27.51 23.68 25.76
N TYR A 98 26.20 23.88 25.68
CA TYR A 98 25.59 25.13 25.21
C TYR A 98 25.97 26.36 26.05
N GLU A 99 26.16 26.24 27.36
CA GLU A 99 26.59 27.35 28.24
C GLU A 99 28.01 27.84 27.90
N TYR A 100 28.92 26.89 27.61
CA TYR A 100 30.27 27.23 27.16
C TYR A 100 30.28 27.80 25.75
N ALA A 101 29.41 27.24 24.85
CA ALA A 101 29.24 27.77 23.51
C ALA A 101 28.75 29.23 23.54
N LEU A 102 27.78 29.58 24.41
CA LEU A 102 27.33 30.95 24.64
C LEU A 102 28.48 31.85 25.01
N TYR A 103 29.28 31.47 26.04
CA TYR A 103 30.40 32.28 26.51
C TYR A 103 31.36 32.64 25.38
N TRP A 104 31.72 31.67 24.55
CA TRP A 104 32.69 31.90 23.47
C TRP A 104 32.10 32.67 22.30
N TYR A 105 30.86 32.37 21.89
CA TYR A 105 30.20 33.11 20.82
C TYR A 105 29.92 34.58 21.20
N GLU A 106 29.55 34.87 22.47
CA GLU A 106 29.33 36.25 22.93
C GLU A 106 30.57 37.13 22.75
N LYS A 107 31.77 36.60 23.04
CA LYS A 107 33.02 37.33 22.86
C LYS A 107 33.22 37.88 21.45
N VAL A 108 32.82 37.08 20.45
CA VAL A 108 33.05 37.40 19.04
C VAL A 108 31.80 38.10 18.42
N ALA A 109 30.61 37.77 18.90
CA ALA A 109 29.36 38.37 18.42
C ALA A 109 29.28 39.87 18.79
N MET A 110 29.77 40.26 19.96
CA MET A 110 29.81 41.66 20.39
C MET A 110 30.80 42.52 19.58
N GLU A 111 31.79 41.89 18.94
CA GLU A 111 32.74 42.54 18.04
C GLU A 111 32.21 42.64 16.60
N GLY A 112 30.95 42.24 16.37
CA GLY A 112 30.28 42.36 15.09
C GLY A 112 30.41 41.16 14.17
N ASN A 113 30.91 40.01 14.65
CA ASN A 113 30.96 38.81 13.82
C ASN A 113 29.57 38.21 13.58
N VAL A 114 29.05 38.40 12.39
CA VAL A 114 27.68 38.02 11.99
C VAL A 114 27.43 36.52 12.13
N LYS A 115 28.44 35.66 11.86
CA LYS A 115 28.29 34.20 12.03
C LYS A 115 28.19 33.82 13.51
N ALA A 116 28.95 34.48 14.38
CA ALA A 116 28.85 34.26 15.81
C ALA A 116 27.50 34.74 16.37
N GLN A 117 26.99 35.88 15.90
CA GLN A 117 25.67 36.38 16.26
C GLN A 117 24.57 35.37 15.87
N ASN A 118 24.63 34.81 14.65
CA ASN A 118 23.73 33.77 14.21
C ASN A 118 23.82 32.51 15.11
N ASN A 119 25.04 32.01 15.37
CA ASN A 119 25.25 30.84 16.18
C ASN A 119 24.81 31.05 17.65
N LEU A 120 25.05 32.24 18.17
CA LEU A 120 24.57 32.66 19.49
C LEU A 120 23.03 32.59 19.56
N GLY A 121 22.35 33.08 18.53
CA GLY A 121 20.92 32.98 18.42
C GLY A 121 20.43 31.53 18.36
N VAL A 122 21.14 30.66 17.64
CA VAL A 122 20.82 29.21 17.55
C VAL A 122 21.00 28.53 18.92
N VAL A 123 22.07 28.88 19.67
CA VAL A 123 22.27 28.31 21.00
C VAL A 123 21.18 28.75 21.98
N HIS A 124 20.79 30.04 21.97
CA HIS A 124 19.64 30.50 22.76
C HIS A 124 18.34 29.75 22.39
N TYR A 125 18.10 29.48 21.11
CA TYR A 125 16.96 28.64 20.67
C TYR A 125 17.00 27.23 21.30
N LYS A 126 18.17 26.59 21.29
CA LYS A 126 18.36 25.26 21.90
C LYS A 126 18.11 25.22 23.39
N LEU A 127 18.44 26.33 24.07
CA LEU A 127 18.22 26.52 25.53
C LEU A 127 16.77 26.96 25.86
N GLY A 128 15.92 27.19 24.87
CA GLY A 128 14.53 27.64 25.06
C GLY A 128 14.40 29.14 25.32
N ASP A 129 15.48 29.91 25.24
CA ASP A 129 15.44 31.38 25.37
C ASP A 129 15.14 32.03 24.00
N TYR A 130 13.88 31.95 23.62
CA TYR A 130 13.43 32.42 22.30
C TYR A 130 13.55 33.93 22.12
N LEU A 131 13.46 34.72 23.21
CA LEU A 131 13.60 36.16 23.14
C LEU A 131 15.02 36.59 22.78
N ARG A 132 16.04 36.01 23.45
CA ARG A 132 17.43 36.29 23.10
C ARG A 132 17.80 35.69 21.76
N SER A 133 17.26 34.51 21.43
CA SER A 133 17.42 33.89 20.10
C SER A 133 16.96 34.85 19.00
N GLU A 134 15.73 35.37 19.12
CA GLU A 134 15.15 36.30 18.15
C GLU A 134 16.01 37.55 17.98
N LYS A 135 16.46 38.14 19.11
CA LYS A 135 17.30 39.34 19.09
C LYS A 135 18.59 39.12 18.30
N TRP A 136 19.32 38.05 18.58
CA TRP A 136 20.61 37.80 17.93
C TRP A 136 20.47 37.38 16.47
N LEU A 137 19.45 36.56 16.16
CA LEU A 137 19.17 36.20 14.78
C LEU A 137 18.72 37.40 13.93
N LYS A 138 17.96 38.35 14.50
CA LYS A 138 17.58 39.58 13.80
C LYS A 138 18.81 40.42 13.45
N ILE A 139 19.72 40.63 14.39
CA ILE A 139 20.96 41.36 14.13
C ILE A 139 21.71 40.71 12.96
N ALA A 140 21.93 39.39 13.00
CA ALA A 140 22.63 38.69 11.93
C ALA A 140 21.84 38.69 10.58
N ALA A 141 20.51 38.67 10.62
CA ALA A 141 19.67 38.77 9.42
C ALA A 141 19.67 40.17 8.81
N ASP A 142 19.83 41.22 9.62
CA ASP A 142 19.93 42.60 9.14
C ASP A 142 21.28 42.86 8.48
N ASP A 143 22.31 42.12 8.89
CA ASP A 143 23.61 42.08 8.20
C ASP A 143 23.64 41.16 6.97
N ASN A 144 22.45 40.81 6.45
CA ASN A 144 22.24 40.03 5.23
C ASN A 144 22.80 38.59 5.27
N LEU A 145 22.86 37.97 6.44
CA LEU A 145 23.20 36.56 6.53
C LEU A 145 21.98 35.66 6.22
N GLY A 146 21.99 35.02 5.07
CA GLY A 146 20.88 34.15 4.64
C GLY A 146 20.57 33.01 5.61
N THR A 147 21.57 32.42 6.27
CA THR A 147 21.39 31.39 7.31
C THR A 147 20.70 31.93 8.57
N ALA A 148 20.90 33.21 8.90
CA ALA A 148 20.21 33.85 10.02
C ALA A 148 18.72 34.07 9.67
N CYS A 149 18.43 34.47 8.46
CA CYS A 149 17.04 34.56 7.97
C CYS A 149 16.35 33.18 8.03
N PHE A 150 17.07 32.10 7.69
CA PHE A 150 16.55 30.73 7.78
C PHE A 150 16.26 30.37 9.25
N ASN A 151 17.24 30.55 10.15
CA ASN A 151 17.08 30.19 11.57
C ASN A 151 15.95 30.99 12.23
N LEU A 152 15.83 32.27 11.88
CA LEU A 152 14.76 33.14 12.36
C LEU A 152 13.39 32.71 11.85
N GLY A 153 13.30 32.31 10.58
CA GLY A 153 12.08 31.71 10.03
C GLY A 153 11.68 30.42 10.75
N ILE A 154 12.64 29.54 11.08
CA ILE A 154 12.39 28.33 11.86
C ILE A 154 11.93 28.67 13.29
N LEU A 155 12.56 29.67 13.94
CA LEU A 155 12.13 30.15 15.25
C LEU A 155 10.66 30.62 15.23
N TYR A 156 10.29 31.43 14.24
CA TYR A 156 8.91 31.90 14.11
C TYR A 156 7.90 30.78 13.81
N LEU A 157 8.28 29.76 13.02
CA LEU A 157 7.42 28.57 12.85
C LEU A 157 7.23 27.82 14.17
N HIS A 158 8.29 27.73 15.00
CA HIS A 158 8.18 27.12 16.32
C HIS A 158 7.27 27.91 17.26
N LEU A 159 7.22 29.23 17.11
CA LEU A 159 6.36 30.13 17.87
C LEU A 159 4.96 30.31 17.24
N GLU A 160 4.61 29.48 16.24
CA GLU A 160 3.36 29.53 15.48
C GLU A 160 3.08 30.87 14.77
N LYS A 161 4.13 31.64 14.50
CA LYS A 161 4.09 32.93 13.80
C LYS A 161 4.43 32.73 12.32
N GLU A 162 3.47 32.22 11.56
CA GLU A 162 3.71 31.80 10.16
C GLU A 162 3.96 32.98 9.22
N GLU A 163 3.30 34.12 9.44
CA GLU A 163 3.47 35.30 8.59
C GLU A 163 4.88 35.89 8.68
N GLU A 164 5.41 36.00 9.91
CA GLU A 164 6.77 36.46 10.15
C GLU A 164 7.79 35.44 9.60
N ALA A 165 7.54 34.15 9.72
CA ALA A 165 8.39 33.12 9.13
C ALA A 165 8.46 33.28 7.60
N ILE A 166 7.33 33.51 6.93
CA ILE A 166 7.27 33.78 5.48
C ILE A 166 8.08 35.01 5.11
N GLU A 167 8.00 36.09 5.90
CA GLU A 167 8.77 37.32 5.67
C GLU A 167 10.28 37.06 5.66
N PHE A 168 10.78 36.39 6.69
CA PHE A 168 12.20 36.10 6.80
C PHE A 168 12.69 35.08 5.80
N PHE A 169 11.90 34.06 5.46
CA PHE A 169 12.24 33.16 4.37
C PHE A 169 12.26 33.88 3.01
N LYS A 170 11.38 34.87 2.76
CA LYS A 170 11.45 35.72 1.57
C LYS A 170 12.77 36.51 1.56
N LYS A 171 13.12 37.18 2.67
CA LYS A 171 14.40 37.92 2.82
C LYS A 171 15.59 37.00 2.52
N GLY A 172 15.64 35.80 3.12
CA GLY A 172 16.69 34.82 2.89
C GLY A 172 16.73 34.24 1.47
N SER A 173 15.56 34.10 0.84
CA SER A 173 15.45 33.66 -0.56
C SER A 173 16.11 34.66 -1.53
N VAL A 174 15.97 35.95 -1.29
CA VAL A 174 16.64 37.01 -2.06
C VAL A 174 18.16 36.96 -1.86
N LEU A 175 18.61 36.57 -0.67
CA LEU A 175 20.02 36.34 -0.33
C LEU A 175 20.56 34.98 -0.84
N LEU A 176 19.87 34.35 -1.76
CA LEU A 176 20.21 33.09 -2.41
C LEU A 176 20.28 31.87 -1.49
N SER A 177 19.71 31.95 -0.28
CA SER A 177 19.62 30.81 0.63
C SER A 177 18.63 29.76 0.08
N ASP A 178 19.13 28.57 -0.27
CA ASP A 178 18.30 27.49 -0.78
C ASP A 178 17.41 26.88 0.32
N ASP A 179 17.85 26.88 1.58
CA ASP A 179 17.04 26.46 2.71
C ASP A 179 15.83 27.38 2.93
N CYS A 180 16.02 28.69 2.77
CA CYS A 180 14.91 29.66 2.81
C CYS A 180 13.92 29.44 1.65
N LYS A 181 14.41 29.27 0.42
CA LYS A 181 13.56 28.99 -0.74
C LYS A 181 12.76 27.71 -0.53
N TYR A 182 13.39 26.68 0.00
CA TYR A 182 12.75 25.39 0.25
C TYR A 182 11.61 25.50 1.27
N ASN A 183 11.87 26.11 2.43
CA ASN A 183 10.83 26.26 3.46
C ASN A 183 9.72 27.21 3.03
N LEU A 184 10.06 28.30 2.32
CA LEU A 184 9.06 29.19 1.73
C LEU A 184 8.16 28.47 0.73
N ALA A 185 8.72 27.59 -0.10
CA ALA A 185 7.95 26.79 -1.05
C ALA A 185 7.00 25.81 -0.33
N ILE A 186 7.42 25.22 0.79
CA ILE A 186 6.56 24.37 1.63
C ILE A 186 5.38 25.18 2.18
N LEU A 187 5.65 26.37 2.74
CA LEU A 187 4.60 27.24 3.29
C LEU A 187 3.63 27.71 2.20
N TYR A 188 4.13 28.05 1.03
CA TYR A 188 3.26 28.40 -0.10
C TYR A 188 2.35 27.23 -0.51
N ARG A 189 2.84 25.99 -0.49
CA ARG A 189 1.99 24.81 -0.75
C ARG A 189 0.93 24.61 0.33
N LYS A 190 1.33 24.74 1.60
CA LYS A 190 0.40 24.67 2.74
C LYS A 190 -0.72 25.69 2.61
N ASN A 191 -0.41 26.89 2.10
CA ASN A 191 -1.34 28.00 1.90
C ASN A 191 -2.00 28.02 0.49
N ASN A 192 -2.02 26.88 -0.20
CA ASN A 192 -2.61 26.70 -1.53
C ASN A 192 -2.05 27.66 -2.62
N ASN A 193 -0.86 28.22 -2.40
CA ASN A 193 -0.18 29.09 -3.36
C ASN A 193 0.81 28.28 -4.22
N GLU A 194 0.28 27.36 -5.01
CA GLU A 194 1.08 26.39 -5.77
C GLU A 194 1.98 27.06 -6.81
N LYS A 195 1.52 28.13 -7.45
CA LYS A 195 2.27 28.87 -8.48
C LYS A 195 3.60 29.40 -7.94
N ASN A 196 3.59 30.00 -6.76
CA ASN A 196 4.81 30.53 -6.14
C ASN A 196 5.73 29.41 -5.61
N ALA A 197 5.14 28.33 -5.08
CA ALA A 197 5.91 27.16 -4.66
C ALA A 197 6.66 26.52 -5.85
N ILE A 198 6.01 26.30 -6.98
CA ILE A 198 6.61 25.77 -8.21
C ILE A 198 7.74 26.68 -8.70
N SER A 199 7.56 27.99 -8.67
CA SER A 199 8.62 28.94 -9.06
C SER A 199 9.88 28.78 -8.22
N LEU A 200 9.75 28.60 -6.91
CA LEU A 200 10.87 28.37 -5.99
C LEU A 200 11.51 26.99 -6.20
N TYR A 201 10.72 25.94 -6.38
CA TYR A 201 11.25 24.61 -6.66
C TYR A 201 12.02 24.56 -7.99
N LYS A 202 11.59 25.31 -9.02
CA LYS A 202 12.37 25.47 -10.27
C LYS A 202 13.72 26.15 -10.05
N GLN A 203 13.80 27.12 -9.12
CA GLN A 203 15.07 27.72 -8.75
C GLN A 203 15.97 26.71 -8.02
N LEU A 204 15.41 25.94 -7.07
CA LEU A 204 16.08 24.88 -6.34
C LEU A 204 16.57 23.73 -7.24
N TYR A 205 15.87 23.45 -8.33
CA TYR A 205 16.35 22.53 -9.35
C TYR A 205 17.64 23.02 -10.03
N ARG A 206 17.76 24.32 -10.29
CA ARG A 206 18.98 24.90 -10.89
C ARG A 206 20.18 24.79 -9.95
N SER A 207 20.01 24.97 -8.65
CA SER A 207 21.05 24.80 -7.64
C SER A 207 21.28 23.32 -7.23
N SER A 208 20.52 22.38 -7.81
CA SER A 208 20.60 20.95 -7.47
C SER A 208 20.23 20.62 -6.02
N HIS A 209 19.34 21.41 -5.41
CA HIS A 209 18.88 21.17 -4.06
C HIS A 209 17.97 19.93 -4.01
N SER A 210 18.43 18.84 -3.40
CA SER A 210 17.81 17.49 -3.49
C SER A 210 16.35 17.47 -3.03
N LYS A 211 16.05 18.04 -1.85
CA LYS A 211 14.68 18.08 -1.30
C LYS A 211 13.73 18.90 -2.19
N GLY A 212 14.24 20.01 -2.78
CA GLY A 212 13.48 20.85 -3.70
C GLY A 212 13.16 20.11 -5.00
N CYS A 213 14.13 19.40 -5.56
CA CYS A 213 13.92 18.54 -6.73
C CYS A 213 12.90 17.44 -6.43
N TYR A 214 13.03 16.76 -5.30
CA TYR A 214 12.10 15.73 -4.87
C TYR A 214 10.65 16.25 -4.78
N ASN A 215 10.44 17.38 -4.12
CA ASN A 215 9.10 17.96 -3.98
C ASN A 215 8.52 18.41 -5.35
N MET A 216 9.36 18.87 -6.26
CA MET A 216 8.91 19.19 -7.62
C MET A 216 8.51 17.91 -8.37
N GLY A 217 9.27 16.83 -8.22
CA GLY A 217 8.90 15.53 -8.77
C GLY A 217 7.54 15.04 -8.27
N LEU A 218 7.26 15.19 -6.96
CA LEU A 218 5.94 14.87 -6.40
C LEU A 218 4.81 15.69 -7.04
N ILE A 219 5.04 16.98 -7.29
CA ILE A 219 4.04 17.84 -7.95
C ILE A 219 3.78 17.37 -9.38
N MET A 220 4.82 17.03 -10.12
CA MET A 220 4.69 16.52 -11.50
C MET A 220 3.97 15.16 -11.53
N GLU A 221 4.25 14.28 -10.56
CA GLU A 221 3.57 12.99 -10.41
C GLU A 221 2.06 13.17 -10.14
N ILE A 222 1.69 14.11 -9.26
CA ILE A 222 0.28 14.46 -8.99
C ILE A 222 -0.40 14.98 -10.26
N ASN A 223 0.30 15.79 -11.06
CA ASN A 223 -0.17 16.32 -12.33
C ASN A 223 -0.16 15.29 -13.48
N LYS A 224 0.21 14.03 -13.18
CA LYS A 224 0.33 12.93 -14.15
C LYS A 224 1.38 13.17 -15.26
N ASP A 225 2.34 14.05 -15.01
CA ASP A 225 3.50 14.28 -15.89
C ASP A 225 4.68 13.43 -15.40
N GLU A 226 4.61 12.14 -15.72
CA GLU A 226 5.59 11.16 -15.26
C GLU A 226 7.00 11.43 -15.82
N SER A 227 7.11 11.98 -17.01
CA SER A 227 8.40 12.28 -17.65
C SER A 227 9.14 13.43 -16.95
N GLU A 228 8.43 14.48 -16.59
CA GLU A 228 9.02 15.56 -15.80
C GLU A 228 9.27 15.10 -14.35
N ALA A 229 8.38 14.28 -13.76
CA ALA A 229 8.61 13.70 -12.43
C ALA A 229 9.92 12.89 -12.40
N GLU A 230 10.14 12.01 -13.37
CA GLU A 230 11.38 11.24 -13.54
C GLU A 230 12.61 12.15 -13.57
N ARG A 231 12.58 13.19 -14.40
CA ARG A 231 13.68 14.16 -14.54
C ARG A 231 14.03 14.84 -13.21
N TYR A 232 13.02 15.23 -12.43
CA TYR A 232 13.23 15.85 -11.12
C TYR A 232 13.75 14.86 -10.07
N TYR A 233 13.22 13.63 -10.06
CA TYR A 233 13.70 12.59 -9.16
C TYR A 233 15.14 12.18 -9.48
N LEU A 234 15.51 11.99 -10.76
CA LEU A 234 16.88 11.73 -11.18
C LEU A 234 17.87 12.81 -10.68
N LYS A 235 17.46 14.08 -10.76
CA LYS A 235 18.28 15.18 -10.25
C LYS A 235 18.46 15.08 -8.73
N SER A 236 17.40 14.74 -8.00
CA SER A 236 17.43 14.55 -6.55
C SER A 236 18.31 13.36 -6.14
N CYS A 237 18.28 12.26 -6.90
CA CYS A 237 19.07 11.05 -6.64
C CYS A 237 20.58 11.29 -6.73
N LYS A 238 21.05 12.30 -7.50
CA LYS A 238 22.49 12.64 -7.57
C LYS A 238 23.10 13.00 -6.21
N SER A 239 22.28 13.45 -5.26
CA SER A 239 22.71 13.75 -3.89
C SER A 239 22.38 12.60 -2.92
N GLN A 240 22.19 11.39 -3.42
CA GLN A 240 21.90 10.17 -2.62
C GLN A 240 20.66 10.31 -1.72
N PHE A 241 19.67 11.11 -2.13
CA PHE A 241 18.46 11.32 -1.36
C PHE A 241 17.51 10.10 -1.47
N SER A 242 17.50 9.27 -0.42
CA SER A 242 16.84 7.96 -0.41
C SER A 242 15.34 8.01 -0.72
N LYS A 243 14.63 9.09 -0.32
CA LYS A 243 13.21 9.28 -0.66
C LYS A 243 12.99 9.46 -2.17
N ALA A 244 13.94 10.11 -2.85
CA ALA A 244 13.87 10.27 -4.30
C ALA A 244 14.20 8.96 -5.02
N GLN A 245 15.19 8.20 -4.52
CA GLN A 245 15.51 6.87 -5.04
C GLN A 245 14.30 5.95 -4.97
N TYR A 246 13.61 5.93 -3.82
CA TYR A 246 12.36 5.20 -3.66
C TYR A 246 11.27 5.60 -4.66
N ARG A 247 11.02 6.92 -4.80
CA ARG A 247 9.96 7.42 -5.71
C ARG A 247 10.27 7.13 -7.16
N LEU A 248 11.54 7.27 -7.56
CA LEU A 248 11.98 6.97 -8.92
C LEU A 248 11.85 5.47 -9.22
N ALA A 249 12.31 4.63 -8.29
CA ALA A 249 12.15 3.18 -8.42
C ALA A 249 10.67 2.78 -8.53
N TYR A 250 9.81 3.37 -7.70
CA TYR A 250 8.37 3.13 -7.74
C TYR A 250 7.72 3.60 -9.06
N LEU A 251 8.20 4.72 -9.62
CA LEU A 251 7.75 5.21 -10.93
C LEU A 251 8.12 4.22 -12.03
N TYR A 252 9.37 3.73 -12.03
CA TYR A 252 9.83 2.71 -12.99
C TYR A 252 9.09 1.38 -12.84
N ASP A 253 8.82 0.94 -11.61
CA ASP A 253 8.03 -0.26 -11.33
C ASP A 253 6.62 -0.16 -11.93
N ARG A 254 5.96 1.00 -11.79
CA ARG A 254 4.66 1.26 -12.43
C ARG A 254 4.70 1.29 -13.96
N GLN A 255 5.83 1.66 -14.54
CA GLN A 255 6.06 1.70 -15.98
C GLN A 255 6.56 0.36 -16.55
N ASP A 256 6.63 -0.69 -15.73
CA ASP A 256 7.18 -2.02 -16.07
C ASP A 256 8.66 -1.99 -16.54
N LYS A 257 9.40 -0.97 -16.10
CA LYS A 257 10.86 -0.83 -16.32
C LYS A 257 11.59 -1.50 -15.16
N LYS A 258 11.64 -2.82 -15.18
CA LYS A 258 12.06 -3.66 -14.04
C LYS A 258 13.51 -3.44 -13.63
N GLU A 259 14.42 -3.42 -14.58
CA GLU A 259 15.85 -3.27 -14.33
C GLU A 259 16.15 -1.92 -13.66
N ASP A 260 15.58 -0.85 -14.19
CA ASP A 260 15.72 0.49 -13.61
C ASP A 260 15.09 0.56 -12.20
N ALA A 261 13.92 -0.06 -12.00
CA ALA A 261 13.28 -0.11 -10.70
C ALA A 261 14.16 -0.82 -9.65
N ILE A 262 14.72 -1.98 -10.00
CA ILE A 262 15.62 -2.75 -9.14
C ILE A 262 16.86 -1.90 -8.78
N GLU A 263 17.50 -1.28 -9.77
CA GLU A 263 18.70 -0.45 -9.56
C GLU A 263 18.45 0.66 -8.53
N TYR A 264 17.33 1.38 -8.65
CA TYR A 264 17.04 2.49 -7.74
C TYR A 264 16.48 2.04 -6.38
N TYR A 265 15.80 0.90 -6.30
CA TYR A 265 15.48 0.30 -5.00
C TYR A 265 16.75 -0.14 -4.27
N GLU A 266 17.71 -0.79 -4.93
CA GLU A 266 18.98 -1.21 -4.33
C GLU A 266 19.79 0.00 -3.84
N LYS A 267 19.90 1.07 -4.63
CA LYS A 267 20.48 2.34 -4.18
C LYS A 267 19.78 2.91 -2.95
N GLY A 268 18.46 2.80 -2.88
CA GLY A 268 17.70 3.23 -1.71
C GLY A 268 17.96 2.36 -0.48
N ILE A 269 18.22 1.08 -0.66
CA ILE A 269 18.60 0.13 0.40
C ILE A 269 19.99 0.47 0.97
N GLU A 270 20.96 0.84 0.11
CA GLU A 270 22.28 1.31 0.56
C GLU A 270 22.20 2.52 1.52
N HIS A 271 21.11 3.30 1.42
CA HIS A 271 20.83 4.43 2.30
C HIS A 271 19.76 4.12 3.35
N ASP A 272 19.60 2.82 3.67
CA ASP A 272 18.72 2.29 4.71
C ASP A 272 17.24 2.73 4.61
N ASN A 273 16.71 2.78 3.39
CA ASN A 273 15.30 3.12 3.16
C ASN A 273 14.42 1.86 3.27
N PRO A 274 13.57 1.74 4.31
CA PRO A 274 12.79 0.53 4.54
C PRO A 274 11.75 0.27 3.45
N LEU A 275 11.20 1.32 2.86
CA LEU A 275 10.24 1.19 1.75
C LEU A 275 10.87 0.57 0.51
N CYS A 276 12.17 0.83 0.27
CA CYS A 276 12.89 0.21 -0.84
C CYS A 276 13.07 -1.28 -0.63
N LYS A 277 13.46 -1.70 0.60
CA LYS A 277 13.57 -3.12 0.97
C LYS A 277 12.27 -3.86 0.70
N PHE A 278 11.17 -3.34 1.24
CA PHE A 278 9.84 -3.94 1.13
C PHE A 278 9.32 -3.98 -0.32
N ARG A 279 9.47 -2.88 -1.07
CA ARG A 279 8.98 -2.81 -2.45
C ARG A 279 9.78 -3.69 -3.39
N LEU A 280 11.10 -3.78 -3.20
CA LEU A 280 11.93 -4.68 -3.98
C LEU A 280 11.58 -6.15 -3.70
N ALA A 281 11.29 -6.48 -2.44
CA ALA A 281 10.78 -7.81 -2.10
C ALA A 281 9.46 -8.12 -2.82
N ASN A 282 8.52 -7.17 -2.83
CA ASN A 282 7.24 -7.33 -3.56
C ASN A 282 7.46 -7.48 -5.07
N LEU A 283 8.40 -6.72 -5.66
CA LEU A 283 8.75 -6.83 -7.07
C LEU A 283 9.33 -8.22 -7.39
N CYS A 284 10.30 -8.69 -6.60
CA CYS A 284 10.88 -10.02 -6.75
C CYS A 284 9.82 -11.12 -6.61
N ASN A 285 8.88 -10.98 -5.67
CA ASN A 285 7.79 -11.93 -5.50
C ASN A 285 6.86 -11.98 -6.72
N ARG A 286 6.49 -10.83 -7.26
CA ARG A 286 5.67 -10.73 -8.48
C ARG A 286 6.35 -11.36 -9.70
N GLU A 287 7.68 -11.24 -9.78
CA GLU A 287 8.49 -11.85 -10.84
C GLU A 287 8.87 -13.31 -10.57
N ASN A 288 8.30 -13.92 -9.53
CA ASN A 288 8.55 -15.30 -9.12
C ASN A 288 10.02 -15.58 -8.71
N GLU A 289 10.76 -14.53 -8.30
CA GLU A 289 12.11 -14.63 -7.74
C GLU A 289 12.06 -14.87 -6.21
N ILE A 290 11.48 -15.99 -5.82
CA ILE A 290 11.06 -16.26 -4.42
C ILE A 290 12.19 -16.12 -3.40
N GLU A 291 13.39 -16.64 -3.70
CA GLU A 291 14.52 -16.58 -2.76
C GLU A 291 15.04 -15.13 -2.58
N ARG A 292 15.03 -14.32 -3.64
CA ARG A 292 15.36 -12.89 -3.53
C ARG A 292 14.27 -12.14 -2.77
N ALA A 293 13.01 -12.46 -3.01
CA ALA A 293 11.89 -11.87 -2.27
C ALA A 293 12.02 -12.13 -0.76
N LYS A 294 12.30 -13.38 -0.35
CA LYS A 294 12.53 -13.75 1.06
C LYS A 294 13.69 -12.96 1.65
N MET A 295 14.82 -12.85 0.94
CA MET A 295 16.00 -12.10 1.39
C MET A 295 15.66 -10.62 1.66
N TYR A 296 14.94 -9.96 0.75
CA TYR A 296 14.59 -8.56 0.92
C TYR A 296 13.49 -8.33 1.95
N TYR A 297 12.53 -9.28 2.12
CA TYR A 297 11.60 -9.21 3.25
C TYR A 297 12.33 -9.37 4.59
N ASP A 298 13.29 -10.28 4.70
CA ASP A 298 14.12 -10.44 5.89
C ASP A 298 14.84 -9.13 6.27
N LEU A 299 15.37 -8.42 5.28
CA LEU A 299 16.00 -7.11 5.51
C LEU A 299 15.01 -6.03 5.98
N ALA A 300 13.72 -6.20 5.71
CA ALA A 300 12.67 -5.25 6.05
C ALA A 300 11.91 -5.59 7.35
N LEU A 301 12.19 -6.73 8.00
CA LEU A 301 11.41 -7.25 9.14
C LEU A 301 11.31 -6.28 10.33
N ASN A 302 12.39 -5.54 10.61
CA ASN A 302 12.44 -4.61 11.73
C ASN A 302 11.75 -3.28 11.43
N ASP A 303 11.58 -2.96 10.15
CA ASP A 303 11.11 -1.68 9.69
C ASP A 303 9.63 -1.70 9.27
N MET A 304 9.16 -2.87 8.78
CA MET A 304 7.85 -3.02 8.13
C MET A 304 7.14 -4.27 8.62
N VAL A 305 6.03 -4.08 9.30
CA VAL A 305 5.21 -5.21 9.83
C VAL A 305 4.65 -6.08 8.69
N GLU A 306 4.30 -5.45 7.58
CA GLU A 306 3.79 -6.14 6.39
C GLU A 306 4.82 -7.10 5.77
N ALA A 307 6.12 -6.84 5.98
CA ALA A 307 7.18 -7.73 5.50
C ALA A 307 7.13 -9.09 6.18
N LYS A 308 6.86 -9.14 7.50
CA LYS A 308 6.70 -10.39 8.25
C LYS A 308 5.51 -11.20 7.71
N ASN A 309 4.39 -10.53 7.49
CA ASN A 309 3.20 -11.18 6.94
C ASN A 309 3.46 -11.76 5.54
N ASN A 310 4.09 -10.97 4.65
CA ASN A 310 4.35 -11.42 3.29
C ASN A 310 5.40 -12.54 3.23
N LEU A 311 6.43 -12.46 4.07
CA LEU A 311 7.43 -13.53 4.22
C LEU A 311 6.80 -14.82 4.73
N ALA A 312 5.87 -14.72 5.70
CA ALA A 312 5.10 -15.85 6.19
C ALA A 312 4.28 -16.50 5.06
N GLY A 313 3.67 -15.69 4.18
CA GLY A 313 2.96 -16.17 3.00
C GLY A 313 3.86 -16.99 2.07
N LEU A 314 5.08 -16.52 1.80
CA LEU A 314 6.05 -17.28 0.98
C LEU A 314 6.48 -18.59 1.63
N TYR A 315 6.68 -18.62 2.96
CA TYR A 315 6.96 -19.87 3.66
C TYR A 315 5.75 -20.81 3.66
N PHE A 316 4.55 -20.28 3.68
CA PHE A 316 3.32 -21.08 3.58
C PHE A 316 3.20 -21.75 2.20
N GLU A 317 3.44 -21.03 1.12
CA GLU A 317 3.46 -21.55 -0.25
C GLU A 317 4.53 -22.67 -0.40
N ASP A 318 5.69 -22.51 0.23
CA ASP A 318 6.75 -23.52 0.28
C ASP A 318 6.45 -24.70 1.22
N LYS A 319 5.26 -24.72 1.86
CA LYS A 319 4.87 -25.71 2.86
C LYS A 319 5.78 -25.76 4.10
N ASN A 320 6.53 -24.69 4.35
CA ASN A 320 7.32 -24.53 5.56
C ASN A 320 6.45 -23.88 6.66
N TYR A 321 5.51 -24.67 7.15
CA TYR A 321 4.48 -24.18 8.07
C TYR A 321 5.05 -23.64 9.39
N GLU A 322 6.16 -24.22 9.89
CA GLU A 322 6.81 -23.75 11.11
C GLU A 322 7.28 -22.30 11.00
N LYS A 323 8.00 -21.99 9.92
CA LYS A 323 8.46 -20.61 9.67
C LYS A 323 7.29 -19.66 9.34
N ALA A 324 6.29 -20.15 8.62
CA ALA A 324 5.11 -19.36 8.30
C ALA A 324 4.38 -18.95 9.57
N ILE A 325 4.07 -19.90 10.47
CA ILE A 325 3.40 -19.64 11.75
C ILE A 325 4.20 -18.62 12.57
N LYS A 326 5.53 -18.86 12.73
CA LYS A 326 6.38 -17.95 13.49
C LYS A 326 6.30 -16.51 12.99
N ASN A 327 6.44 -16.30 11.68
CA ASN A 327 6.41 -14.95 11.09
C ASN A 327 5.01 -14.31 11.15
N TYR A 328 3.93 -15.10 11.00
CA TYR A 328 2.58 -14.59 11.20
C TYR A 328 2.34 -14.18 12.66
N ASP A 329 2.76 -14.98 13.64
CA ASP A 329 2.62 -14.66 15.06
C ASP A 329 3.39 -13.38 15.43
N GLU A 330 4.62 -13.22 14.90
CA GLU A 330 5.39 -11.99 15.07
C GLU A 330 4.70 -10.78 14.41
N ALA A 331 4.14 -10.94 13.21
CA ALA A 331 3.37 -9.88 12.55
C ALA A 331 2.13 -9.50 13.36
N ILE A 332 1.44 -10.48 13.94
CA ILE A 332 0.27 -10.26 14.81
C ILE A 332 0.68 -9.50 16.08
N ALA A 333 1.80 -9.87 16.71
CA ALA A 333 2.33 -9.20 17.88
C ALA A 333 2.64 -7.72 17.60
N ASP A 334 3.08 -7.39 16.38
CA ASP A 334 3.35 -6.03 15.91
C ASP A 334 2.08 -5.30 15.39
N GLY A 335 0.91 -5.93 15.49
CA GLY A 335 -0.38 -5.31 15.17
C GLY A 335 -0.90 -5.52 13.74
N CYS A 336 -0.35 -6.43 12.96
CA CYS A 336 -0.84 -6.78 11.63
C CYS A 336 -2.15 -7.57 11.69
N LYS A 337 -3.26 -6.91 11.45
CA LYS A 337 -4.57 -7.57 11.47
C LYS A 337 -4.75 -8.58 10.33
N VAL A 338 -4.15 -8.34 9.18
CA VAL A 338 -4.21 -9.23 8.01
C VAL A 338 -3.54 -10.58 8.31
N ALA A 339 -2.47 -10.57 9.10
CA ALA A 339 -1.78 -11.80 9.49
C ALA A 339 -2.65 -12.75 10.31
N ILE A 340 -3.64 -12.24 11.05
CA ILE A 340 -4.60 -13.07 11.81
C ILE A 340 -5.48 -13.88 10.85
N GLU A 341 -5.91 -13.30 9.76
CA GLU A 341 -6.67 -14.00 8.73
C GLU A 341 -5.80 -15.04 8.01
N ASN A 342 -4.60 -14.63 7.58
CA ASN A 342 -3.69 -15.50 6.85
C ASN A 342 -3.23 -16.73 7.67
N ILE A 343 -2.98 -16.57 8.96
CA ILE A 343 -2.65 -17.73 9.83
C ILE A 343 -3.87 -18.61 10.07
N GLY A 344 -5.07 -18.04 10.09
CA GLY A 344 -6.32 -18.81 10.11
C GLY A 344 -6.44 -19.68 8.84
N ASP A 345 -6.18 -19.10 7.66
CA ASP A 345 -6.16 -19.83 6.38
C ASP A 345 -5.11 -20.97 6.39
N LEU A 346 -3.94 -20.71 6.97
CA LEU A 346 -2.89 -21.71 7.11
C LEU A 346 -3.36 -22.90 7.96
N TYR A 347 -3.95 -22.65 9.14
CA TYR A 347 -4.45 -23.72 10.00
C TYR A 347 -5.63 -24.45 9.37
N ASP A 348 -6.51 -23.76 8.65
CA ASP A 348 -7.63 -24.38 7.91
C ASP A 348 -7.10 -25.34 6.83
N GLN A 349 -6.09 -24.92 6.06
CA GLN A 349 -5.46 -25.76 5.03
C GLN A 349 -4.68 -26.95 5.65
N MET A 350 -4.12 -26.78 6.85
CA MET A 350 -3.51 -27.89 7.61
C MET A 350 -4.53 -28.87 8.20
N GLY A 351 -5.82 -28.52 8.18
CA GLY A 351 -6.90 -29.30 8.81
C GLY A 351 -7.04 -29.10 10.32
N ASP A 352 -6.32 -28.14 10.91
CA ASP A 352 -6.45 -27.77 12.33
C ASP A 352 -7.59 -26.76 12.50
N ILE A 353 -8.81 -27.28 12.38
CA ILE A 353 -10.04 -26.49 12.36
C ILE A 353 -10.23 -25.67 13.65
N GLU A 354 -9.85 -26.22 14.81
CA GLU A 354 -9.99 -25.53 16.10
C GLU A 354 -9.15 -24.26 16.16
N LYS A 355 -7.89 -24.34 15.72
CA LYS A 355 -7.02 -23.16 15.66
C LYS A 355 -7.49 -22.17 14.59
N ALA A 356 -7.90 -22.63 13.41
CA ALA A 356 -8.44 -21.75 12.38
C ALA A 356 -9.60 -20.92 12.92
N ILE A 357 -10.59 -21.56 13.56
CA ILE A 357 -11.72 -20.87 14.23
C ILE A 357 -11.21 -19.86 15.25
N SER A 358 -10.26 -20.27 16.12
CA SER A 358 -9.73 -19.40 17.16
C SER A 358 -9.11 -18.10 16.58
N TYR A 359 -8.32 -18.21 15.51
CA TYR A 359 -7.71 -17.04 14.86
C TYR A 359 -8.75 -16.16 14.19
N TYR A 360 -9.68 -16.70 13.40
CA TYR A 360 -10.72 -15.89 12.77
C TYR A 360 -11.62 -15.18 13.80
N GLN A 361 -11.93 -15.82 14.94
CA GLN A 361 -12.69 -15.20 16.02
C GLN A 361 -11.96 -14.01 16.65
N ARG A 362 -10.63 -14.04 16.74
CA ARG A 362 -9.83 -12.89 17.25
C ARG A 362 -9.97 -11.64 16.36
N ASN A 363 -10.34 -11.81 15.10
CA ASN A 363 -10.55 -10.71 14.14
C ASN A 363 -11.97 -10.69 13.57
N SER A 364 -12.93 -11.10 14.37
CA SER A 364 -14.35 -11.26 14.01
C SER A 364 -15.08 -9.97 13.64
N THR A 365 -14.43 -8.81 13.71
CA THR A 365 -14.95 -7.54 13.19
C THR A 365 -14.77 -7.40 11.68
N ILE A 366 -13.92 -8.21 11.07
CA ILE A 366 -13.65 -8.21 9.63
C ILE A 366 -14.61 -9.17 8.94
N ILE A 367 -15.27 -8.69 7.89
CA ILE A 367 -16.28 -9.45 7.14
C ILE A 367 -15.71 -10.75 6.58
N SER A 368 -14.50 -10.75 6.02
CA SER A 368 -13.86 -11.97 5.50
C SER A 368 -13.71 -13.06 6.55
N CYS A 369 -13.32 -12.70 7.78
CA CYS A 369 -13.22 -13.67 8.88
C CYS A 369 -14.60 -14.21 9.29
N GLN A 370 -15.65 -13.39 9.25
CA GLN A 370 -17.02 -13.82 9.53
C GLN A 370 -17.49 -14.84 8.49
N ILE A 371 -17.24 -14.57 7.21
CA ILE A 371 -17.57 -15.48 6.10
C ILE A 371 -16.83 -16.81 6.27
N LYS A 372 -15.51 -16.77 6.51
CA LYS A 372 -14.68 -17.97 6.70
C LYS A 372 -15.13 -18.81 7.91
N LEU A 373 -15.55 -18.15 8.99
CA LEU A 373 -16.17 -18.86 10.14
C LEU A 373 -17.47 -19.53 9.71
N GLY A 374 -18.33 -18.84 8.99
CA GLY A 374 -19.56 -19.41 8.42
C GLY A 374 -19.29 -20.62 7.54
N ASP A 375 -18.29 -20.53 6.64
CA ASP A 375 -17.87 -21.61 5.75
C ASP A 375 -17.35 -22.84 6.52
N ILE A 376 -16.51 -22.60 7.54
CA ILE A 376 -15.98 -23.67 8.39
C ILE A 376 -17.11 -24.36 9.15
N PHE A 377 -18.00 -23.60 9.82
CA PHE A 377 -19.09 -24.18 10.57
C PHE A 377 -20.08 -24.93 9.67
N LYS A 378 -20.33 -24.44 8.47
CA LYS A 378 -21.12 -25.16 7.46
C LYS A 378 -20.45 -26.47 7.05
N ARG A 379 -19.13 -26.47 6.83
CA ARG A 379 -18.35 -27.67 6.43
C ARG A 379 -18.32 -28.75 7.49
N ILE A 380 -18.33 -28.38 8.79
CA ILE A 380 -18.39 -29.34 9.90
C ILE A 380 -19.83 -29.66 10.35
N ASP A 381 -20.81 -29.32 9.53
CA ASP A 381 -22.24 -29.57 9.75
C ASP A 381 -22.85 -28.88 11.00
N ASN A 382 -22.20 -27.81 11.46
CA ASN A 382 -22.74 -26.97 12.55
C ASN A 382 -23.51 -25.79 11.94
N ILE A 383 -24.71 -26.07 11.45
CA ILE A 383 -25.51 -25.11 10.67
C ILE A 383 -25.95 -23.90 11.53
N ASP A 384 -26.22 -24.10 12.82
CA ASP A 384 -26.65 -23.01 13.70
C ASP A 384 -25.56 -21.94 13.85
N GLU A 385 -24.31 -22.34 14.10
CA GLU A 385 -23.19 -21.42 14.18
C GLU A 385 -22.89 -20.79 12.81
N ALA A 386 -23.01 -21.54 11.72
CA ALA A 386 -22.84 -21.01 10.38
C ALA A 386 -23.82 -19.85 10.11
N ILE A 387 -25.09 -20.04 10.45
CA ILE A 387 -26.12 -18.98 10.34
C ILE A 387 -25.72 -17.74 11.13
N VAL A 388 -25.27 -17.90 12.38
CA VAL A 388 -24.87 -16.77 13.24
C VAL A 388 -23.75 -15.96 12.59
N TRP A 389 -22.75 -16.63 12.01
CA TRP A 389 -21.61 -15.93 11.41
C TRP A 389 -21.94 -15.27 10.07
N TYR A 390 -22.71 -15.94 9.21
CA TYR A 390 -23.20 -15.31 7.99
C TYR A 390 -24.17 -14.15 8.25
N GLN A 391 -25.00 -14.21 9.32
CA GLN A 391 -25.83 -13.09 9.74
C GLN A 391 -25.00 -11.87 10.15
N LYS A 392 -23.91 -12.07 10.90
CA LYS A 392 -22.98 -10.98 11.23
C LYS A 392 -22.35 -10.37 9.99
N ALA A 393 -21.92 -11.18 9.01
CA ALA A 393 -21.37 -10.69 7.76
C ALA A 393 -22.44 -9.91 6.96
N PHE A 394 -23.67 -10.40 6.91
CA PHE A 394 -24.80 -9.74 6.28
C PHE A 394 -25.14 -8.39 6.95
N GLU A 395 -25.15 -8.30 8.27
CA GLU A 395 -25.33 -7.05 9.03
C GLU A 395 -24.25 -6.02 8.72
N ASN A 396 -23.05 -6.46 8.29
CA ASN A 396 -21.97 -5.63 7.78
C ASN A 396 -22.05 -5.36 6.26
N ASN A 397 -23.22 -5.54 5.65
CA ASN A 397 -23.53 -5.30 4.25
C ASN A 397 -22.85 -6.28 3.26
N ASP A 398 -22.51 -7.49 3.68
CA ASP A 398 -22.08 -8.52 2.74
C ASP A 398 -23.26 -9.18 2.05
N ILE A 399 -23.45 -8.88 0.78
CA ILE A 399 -24.55 -9.41 -0.02
C ILE A 399 -24.40 -10.91 -0.32
N HIS A 400 -23.17 -11.39 -0.42
CA HIS A 400 -22.92 -12.81 -0.64
C HIS A 400 -23.42 -13.66 0.54
N SER A 401 -23.23 -13.17 1.76
CA SER A 401 -23.77 -13.83 2.97
C SER A 401 -25.29 -13.89 2.98
N ALA A 402 -25.98 -12.88 2.45
CA ALA A 402 -27.44 -12.97 2.26
C ALA A 402 -27.81 -14.13 1.32
N TYR A 403 -27.11 -14.27 0.21
CA TYR A 403 -27.33 -15.39 -0.71
C TYR A 403 -27.09 -16.75 -0.03
N VAL A 404 -25.99 -16.89 0.71
CA VAL A 404 -25.65 -18.13 1.40
C VAL A 404 -26.67 -18.46 2.50
N LEU A 405 -27.13 -17.47 3.26
CA LEU A 405 -28.22 -17.64 4.24
C LEU A 405 -29.50 -18.12 3.55
N GLY A 406 -29.85 -17.52 2.41
CA GLY A 406 -31.00 -17.97 1.61
C GLY A 406 -30.88 -19.44 1.24
N LEU A 407 -29.69 -19.90 0.79
CA LEU A 407 -29.45 -21.32 0.47
C LEU A 407 -29.59 -22.23 1.71
N ILE A 408 -29.01 -21.82 2.85
CA ILE A 408 -29.10 -22.61 4.09
C ILE A 408 -30.55 -22.75 4.52
N TYR A 409 -31.34 -21.68 4.51
CA TYR A 409 -32.75 -21.76 4.88
C TYR A 409 -33.60 -22.52 3.85
N GLU A 410 -33.25 -22.49 2.57
CA GLU A 410 -33.89 -23.30 1.55
C GLU A 410 -33.62 -24.80 1.79
N ASP A 411 -32.37 -25.19 2.10
CA ASP A 411 -32.00 -26.57 2.47
C ASP A 411 -32.74 -27.05 3.74
N LEU A 412 -32.94 -26.16 4.71
CA LEU A 412 -33.74 -26.40 5.91
C LEU A 412 -35.25 -26.40 5.65
N LYS A 413 -35.68 -26.19 4.39
CA LYS A 413 -37.08 -26.05 3.97
C LYS A 413 -37.86 -24.90 4.64
N ASN A 414 -37.12 -23.93 5.19
CA ASN A 414 -37.70 -22.70 5.73
C ASN A 414 -37.75 -21.64 4.62
N TYR A 415 -38.70 -21.80 3.73
CA TYR A 415 -38.82 -20.96 2.52
C TYR A 415 -39.14 -19.50 2.83
N GLU A 416 -39.78 -19.20 3.97
CA GLU A 416 -40.07 -17.81 4.37
C GLU A 416 -38.80 -17.02 4.71
N GLU A 417 -37.91 -17.60 5.49
CA GLU A 417 -36.61 -16.97 5.77
C GLU A 417 -35.73 -16.96 4.52
N ALA A 418 -35.72 -18.03 3.73
CA ALA A 418 -34.98 -18.08 2.48
C ALA A 418 -35.37 -16.94 1.53
N LYS A 419 -36.69 -16.72 1.34
CA LYS A 419 -37.21 -15.60 0.51
C LYS A 419 -36.72 -14.25 1.01
N LYS A 420 -36.75 -14.02 2.31
CA LYS A 420 -36.29 -12.75 2.93
C LYS A 420 -34.85 -12.42 2.54
N TYR A 421 -33.93 -13.37 2.68
CA TYR A 421 -32.54 -13.18 2.34
C TYR A 421 -32.29 -13.12 0.82
N PHE A 422 -32.97 -13.96 0.04
CA PHE A 422 -32.86 -13.86 -1.42
C PHE A 422 -33.41 -12.54 -1.97
N LEU A 423 -34.47 -11.97 -1.40
CA LEU A 423 -34.99 -10.65 -1.80
C LEU A 423 -33.95 -9.56 -1.62
N VAL A 424 -33.28 -9.51 -0.46
CA VAL A 424 -32.21 -8.54 -0.23
C VAL A 424 -31.07 -8.70 -1.24
N ALA A 425 -30.67 -9.94 -1.53
CA ALA A 425 -29.65 -10.21 -2.54
C ALA A 425 -30.11 -9.79 -3.96
N VAL A 426 -31.38 -10.01 -4.30
CA VAL A 426 -31.99 -9.60 -5.58
C VAL A 426 -32.04 -8.07 -5.71
N GLU A 427 -32.39 -7.34 -4.68
CA GLU A 427 -32.36 -5.87 -4.64
C GLU A 427 -30.95 -5.31 -4.93
N ASN A 428 -29.93 -6.08 -4.58
CA ASN A 428 -28.52 -5.77 -4.87
C ASN A 428 -28.01 -6.44 -6.18
N ASN A 429 -28.93 -6.83 -7.09
CA ASN A 429 -28.64 -7.40 -8.41
C ASN A 429 -27.91 -8.76 -8.41
N HIS A 430 -28.01 -9.55 -7.33
CA HIS A 430 -27.43 -10.88 -7.29
C HIS A 430 -28.23 -11.87 -8.16
N LEU A 431 -27.68 -12.28 -9.31
CA LEU A 431 -28.40 -13.08 -10.31
C LEU A 431 -28.82 -14.48 -9.81
N ASN A 432 -27.94 -15.19 -9.11
CA ASN A 432 -28.25 -16.52 -8.62
C ASN A 432 -29.42 -16.51 -7.62
N SER A 433 -29.55 -15.47 -6.80
CA SER A 433 -30.67 -15.34 -5.88
C SER A 433 -32.02 -15.21 -6.59
N ARG A 434 -32.05 -14.60 -7.80
CA ARG A 434 -33.27 -14.53 -8.63
C ARG A 434 -33.74 -15.91 -9.05
N ILE A 435 -32.80 -16.80 -9.38
CA ILE A 435 -33.13 -18.18 -9.80
C ILE A 435 -33.80 -18.95 -8.65
N HIS A 436 -33.18 -18.90 -7.45
CA HIS A 436 -33.73 -19.56 -6.26
C HIS A 436 -35.08 -18.99 -5.85
N LEU A 437 -35.19 -17.65 -5.83
CA LEU A 437 -36.42 -16.96 -5.50
C LEU A 437 -37.51 -17.26 -6.53
N GLY A 438 -37.19 -17.26 -7.82
CA GLY A 438 -38.11 -17.66 -8.89
C GLY A 438 -38.59 -19.09 -8.72
N ARG A 439 -37.72 -20.04 -8.34
CA ARG A 439 -38.08 -21.43 -8.05
C ARG A 439 -39.03 -21.53 -6.84
N ILE A 440 -38.77 -20.76 -5.78
CA ILE A 440 -39.67 -20.75 -4.62
C ILE A 440 -41.04 -20.21 -5.02
N TYR A 441 -41.10 -19.08 -5.73
CA TYR A 441 -42.36 -18.52 -6.22
C TYR A 441 -43.11 -19.45 -7.14
N TYR A 442 -42.42 -20.16 -8.03
CA TYR A 442 -43.02 -21.16 -8.90
C TYR A 442 -43.67 -22.31 -8.11
N ASN A 443 -43.00 -22.80 -7.07
CA ASN A 443 -43.51 -23.85 -6.20
C ASN A 443 -44.68 -23.38 -5.32
N GLU A 444 -44.77 -22.07 -5.04
CA GLU A 444 -45.89 -21.44 -4.34
C GLU A 444 -47.05 -21.06 -5.29
N GLU A 445 -46.98 -21.47 -6.56
CA GLU A 445 -47.94 -21.14 -7.64
C GLU A 445 -48.08 -19.63 -7.93
N LYS A 446 -47.08 -18.83 -7.51
CA LYS A 446 -46.96 -17.39 -7.79
C LYS A 446 -46.22 -17.17 -9.11
N TYR A 447 -46.92 -17.52 -10.22
CA TYR A 447 -46.26 -17.60 -11.53
C TYR A 447 -45.84 -16.24 -12.10
N GLU A 448 -46.54 -15.14 -11.79
CA GLU A 448 -46.16 -13.81 -12.20
C GLU A 448 -44.85 -13.38 -11.56
N GLU A 449 -44.72 -13.56 -10.24
CA GLU A 449 -43.51 -13.25 -9.48
C GLU A 449 -42.34 -14.14 -9.94
N ALA A 450 -42.60 -15.43 -10.14
CA ALA A 450 -41.59 -16.36 -10.67
C ALA A 450 -41.09 -15.93 -12.05
N LYS A 451 -42.02 -15.58 -12.96
CA LYS A 451 -41.70 -15.08 -14.31
C LYS A 451 -40.79 -13.84 -14.22
N ASN A 452 -41.14 -12.86 -13.40
CA ASN A 452 -40.34 -11.63 -13.23
C ASN A 452 -38.93 -11.94 -12.77
N MET A 453 -38.72 -12.95 -11.94
CA MET A 453 -37.40 -13.39 -11.51
C MET A 453 -36.62 -14.07 -12.63
N PHE A 454 -37.27 -14.98 -13.38
CA PHE A 454 -36.63 -15.72 -14.45
C PHE A 454 -36.40 -14.90 -15.73
N ASP A 455 -37.23 -13.90 -16.04
CA ASP A 455 -37.09 -13.07 -17.25
C ASP A 455 -35.70 -12.42 -17.32
N ILE A 456 -35.20 -11.89 -16.18
CA ILE A 456 -33.90 -11.23 -16.14
C ILE A 456 -32.77 -12.22 -16.36
N THR A 457 -32.79 -13.35 -15.66
CA THR A 457 -31.73 -14.36 -15.73
C THR A 457 -31.75 -15.16 -17.02
N ALA A 458 -32.93 -15.37 -17.64
CA ALA A 458 -33.07 -16.00 -18.94
C ALA A 458 -32.51 -15.14 -20.09
N ASN A 459 -32.62 -13.80 -19.97
CA ASN A 459 -32.01 -12.86 -20.91
C ASN A 459 -30.48 -12.77 -20.76
N GLU A 460 -29.94 -13.18 -19.61
CA GLU A 460 -28.51 -13.39 -19.35
C GLU A 460 -28.08 -14.84 -19.71
N ASP A 461 -28.84 -15.49 -20.59
CA ASP A 461 -28.59 -16.83 -21.11
C ASP A 461 -28.55 -17.96 -20.05
N ASN A 462 -29.22 -17.79 -18.89
CA ASN A 462 -29.34 -18.87 -17.92
C ASN A 462 -30.30 -19.97 -18.41
N ILE A 463 -29.77 -21.16 -18.64
CA ILE A 463 -30.46 -22.32 -19.20
C ILE A 463 -31.70 -22.72 -18.37
N TYR A 464 -31.52 -22.78 -17.04
CA TYR A 464 -32.62 -23.18 -16.14
C TYR A 464 -33.76 -22.16 -16.16
N SER A 465 -33.45 -20.87 -16.16
CA SER A 465 -34.46 -19.80 -16.20
C SER A 465 -35.21 -19.79 -17.52
N GLN A 466 -34.54 -20.05 -18.65
CA GLN A 466 -35.17 -20.19 -19.96
C GLN A 466 -36.14 -21.39 -19.98
N HIS A 467 -35.72 -22.55 -19.44
CA HIS A 467 -36.58 -23.70 -19.29
C HIS A 467 -37.82 -23.40 -18.43
N MET A 468 -37.62 -22.76 -17.27
CA MET A 468 -38.71 -22.40 -16.35
C MET A 468 -39.71 -21.41 -16.98
N LEU A 469 -39.20 -20.43 -17.76
CA LEU A 469 -40.08 -19.54 -18.53
C LEU A 469 -40.93 -20.32 -19.54
N GLY A 470 -40.35 -21.29 -20.25
CA GLY A 470 -41.07 -22.18 -21.12
C GLY A 470 -42.23 -22.87 -20.40
N LEU A 471 -41.99 -23.44 -19.20
CA LEU A 471 -43.01 -24.06 -18.35
C LEU A 471 -44.10 -23.08 -17.93
N ILE A 472 -43.73 -21.86 -17.52
CA ILE A 472 -44.68 -20.83 -17.08
C ILE A 472 -45.56 -20.38 -18.25
N TYR A 473 -45.00 -20.12 -19.42
CA TYR A 473 -45.74 -19.73 -20.61
C TYR A 473 -46.66 -20.84 -21.08
N GLU A 474 -46.24 -22.12 -21.05
CA GLU A 474 -47.07 -23.25 -21.44
C GLU A 474 -48.22 -23.48 -20.47
N ASN A 475 -47.96 -23.62 -19.17
CA ASN A 475 -48.90 -24.16 -18.21
C ASN A 475 -49.80 -23.12 -17.57
N TYR A 476 -49.28 -21.87 -17.39
CA TYR A 476 -50.05 -20.81 -16.74
C TYR A 476 -50.67 -19.84 -17.75
N TYR A 477 -49.89 -19.34 -18.72
CA TYR A 477 -50.40 -18.40 -19.71
C TYR A 477 -51.07 -19.08 -20.91
N ASN A 478 -50.88 -20.38 -21.15
CA ASN A 478 -51.24 -21.10 -22.36
C ASN A 478 -50.72 -20.42 -23.65
N ASP A 479 -49.59 -19.71 -23.53
CA ASP A 479 -48.91 -19.05 -24.64
C ASP A 479 -47.84 -20.00 -25.22
N TYR A 480 -48.29 -20.85 -26.12
CA TYR A 480 -47.44 -21.89 -26.70
C TYR A 480 -46.35 -21.34 -27.61
N THR A 481 -46.53 -20.11 -28.15
CA THR A 481 -45.52 -19.45 -28.97
C THR A 481 -44.31 -19.05 -28.14
N ASN A 482 -44.54 -18.35 -27.03
CA ASN A 482 -43.47 -17.98 -26.13
C ASN A 482 -42.88 -19.17 -25.37
N ALA A 483 -43.72 -20.19 -25.05
CA ALA A 483 -43.23 -21.45 -24.49
C ALA A 483 -42.22 -22.13 -25.42
N LYS A 484 -42.56 -22.28 -26.71
CA LYS A 484 -41.69 -22.87 -27.75
C LYS A 484 -40.39 -22.06 -27.88
N TYR A 485 -40.47 -20.72 -27.90
CA TYR A 485 -39.31 -19.84 -28.01
C TYR A 485 -38.31 -20.06 -26.86
N TRP A 486 -38.78 -20.10 -25.62
CA TRP A 486 -37.90 -20.26 -24.46
C TRP A 486 -37.35 -21.67 -24.33
N TYR A 487 -38.13 -22.69 -24.64
CA TYR A 487 -37.65 -24.06 -24.69
C TYR A 487 -36.60 -24.27 -25.79
N GLU A 488 -36.76 -23.67 -26.98
CA GLU A 488 -35.76 -23.74 -28.05
C GLU A 488 -34.44 -23.09 -27.61
N LYS A 489 -34.50 -21.90 -26.98
CA LYS A 489 -33.31 -21.27 -26.46
C LYS A 489 -32.56 -22.13 -25.42
N SER A 490 -33.30 -22.72 -24.51
CA SER A 490 -32.72 -23.61 -23.48
C SER A 490 -32.17 -24.90 -24.12
N LYS A 491 -32.86 -25.46 -25.13
CA LYS A 491 -32.40 -26.61 -25.91
C LYS A 491 -31.09 -26.34 -26.64
N GLU A 492 -30.94 -25.17 -27.28
CA GLU A 492 -29.71 -24.75 -27.97
C GLU A 492 -28.50 -24.78 -27.06
N GLN A 493 -28.70 -24.61 -25.77
CA GLN A 493 -27.67 -24.68 -24.73
C GLN A 493 -27.54 -26.08 -24.09
N GLY A 494 -28.30 -27.08 -24.59
CA GLY A 494 -28.18 -28.47 -24.17
C GLY A 494 -29.13 -28.90 -23.04
N CYS A 495 -30.21 -28.17 -22.77
CA CYS A 495 -31.22 -28.60 -21.80
C CYS A 495 -32.07 -29.74 -22.36
N ILE A 496 -31.87 -30.93 -21.83
CA ILE A 496 -32.58 -32.16 -22.28
C ILE A 496 -34.07 -32.10 -21.93
N GLU A 497 -34.41 -31.57 -20.75
CA GLU A 497 -35.80 -31.40 -20.31
C GLU A 497 -36.60 -30.51 -21.27
N SER A 498 -35.93 -29.48 -21.85
CA SER A 498 -36.57 -28.62 -22.84
C SER A 498 -36.84 -29.34 -24.15
N ILE A 499 -36.01 -30.30 -24.57
CA ILE A 499 -36.26 -31.14 -25.74
C ILE A 499 -37.53 -31.97 -25.52
N TYR A 500 -37.62 -32.60 -24.35
CA TYR A 500 -38.82 -33.37 -23.98
C TYR A 500 -40.08 -32.50 -23.99
N ASN A 501 -40.03 -31.31 -23.37
CA ASN A 501 -41.18 -30.40 -23.31
C ASN A 501 -41.57 -29.86 -24.70
N LEU A 502 -40.61 -29.60 -25.60
CA LEU A 502 -40.89 -29.27 -27.01
C LEU A 502 -41.62 -30.39 -27.73
N GLY A 503 -41.20 -31.64 -27.51
CA GLY A 503 -41.88 -32.80 -28.02
C GLY A 503 -43.32 -32.92 -27.52
N GLN A 504 -43.54 -32.71 -26.23
CA GLN A 504 -44.88 -32.71 -25.63
C GLN A 504 -45.76 -31.55 -26.15
N LEU A 505 -45.19 -30.35 -26.25
CA LEU A 505 -45.86 -29.15 -26.75
C LEU A 505 -46.29 -29.36 -28.21
N ALA A 506 -45.43 -29.91 -29.05
CA ALA A 506 -45.76 -30.25 -30.44
C ALA A 506 -46.90 -31.29 -30.53
N LEU A 507 -46.92 -32.31 -29.65
CA LEU A 507 -48.04 -33.25 -29.55
C LEU A 507 -49.35 -32.55 -29.19
N LYS A 508 -49.31 -31.66 -28.21
CA LYS A 508 -50.45 -30.87 -27.74
C LYS A 508 -51.01 -29.96 -28.84
N LEU A 509 -50.16 -29.47 -29.73
CA LEU A 509 -50.53 -28.67 -30.89
C LEU A 509 -50.94 -29.51 -32.12
N GLY A 510 -50.84 -30.83 -32.07
CA GLY A 510 -51.14 -31.74 -33.19
C GLY A 510 -50.00 -31.82 -34.21
N GLU A 511 -48.81 -31.28 -33.92
CA GLU A 511 -47.66 -31.27 -34.84
C GLU A 511 -46.85 -32.57 -34.69
N MET A 512 -47.41 -33.68 -35.12
CA MET A 512 -46.89 -35.05 -34.93
C MET A 512 -45.47 -35.24 -35.50
N GLU A 513 -45.15 -34.63 -36.64
CA GLU A 513 -43.84 -34.76 -37.28
C GLU A 513 -42.73 -33.96 -36.49
N GLU A 514 -43.06 -32.80 -35.97
CA GLU A 514 -42.14 -32.02 -35.13
C GLU A 514 -41.92 -32.72 -33.79
N SER A 515 -42.95 -33.20 -33.16
CA SER A 515 -42.87 -33.98 -31.93
C SER A 515 -41.93 -35.19 -32.07
N GLU A 516 -42.07 -35.94 -33.17
CA GLU A 516 -41.19 -37.08 -33.47
C GLU A 516 -39.72 -36.65 -33.56
N LYS A 517 -39.41 -35.52 -34.23
CA LYS A 517 -38.05 -34.98 -34.34
C LYS A 517 -37.47 -34.67 -32.99
N TYR A 518 -38.22 -33.98 -32.12
CA TYR A 518 -37.74 -33.65 -30.77
C TYR A 518 -37.52 -34.90 -29.93
N PHE A 519 -38.42 -35.87 -29.93
CA PHE A 519 -38.20 -37.10 -29.18
C PHE A 519 -37.02 -37.93 -29.71
N ILE A 520 -36.80 -37.98 -31.05
CA ILE A 520 -35.60 -38.60 -31.62
C ILE A 520 -34.33 -37.87 -31.17
N GLU A 521 -34.35 -36.53 -31.10
CA GLU A 521 -33.24 -35.72 -30.59
C GLU A 521 -32.99 -36.03 -29.12
N GLY A 522 -34.03 -36.14 -28.29
CA GLY A 522 -33.92 -36.50 -26.88
C GLY A 522 -33.38 -37.91 -26.67
N VAL A 523 -33.81 -38.88 -27.47
CA VAL A 523 -33.28 -40.26 -27.45
C VAL A 523 -31.78 -40.29 -27.78
N LYS A 524 -31.30 -39.48 -28.72
CA LYS A 524 -29.85 -39.32 -29.00
C LYS A 524 -29.06 -38.75 -27.83
N ASN A 525 -29.72 -38.02 -26.95
CA ASN A 525 -29.17 -37.49 -25.70
C ASN A 525 -29.46 -38.43 -24.51
N GLU A 526 -29.81 -39.69 -24.75
CA GLU A 526 -30.04 -40.73 -23.75
C GLU A 526 -31.21 -40.44 -22.77
N ASP A 527 -32.17 -39.59 -23.15
CA ASP A 527 -33.35 -39.30 -22.32
C ASP A 527 -34.40 -40.40 -22.44
N LYS A 528 -34.63 -41.11 -21.33
CA LYS A 528 -35.61 -42.18 -21.23
C LYS A 528 -37.07 -41.72 -21.40
N ASN A 529 -37.38 -40.47 -20.99
CA ASN A 529 -38.72 -39.93 -21.15
C ASN A 529 -39.03 -39.71 -22.66
N CYS A 530 -38.06 -39.20 -23.41
CA CYS A 530 -38.15 -39.07 -24.84
C CYS A 530 -38.25 -40.42 -25.54
N GLU A 531 -37.52 -41.44 -25.08
CA GLU A 531 -37.61 -42.83 -25.60
C GLU A 531 -39.02 -43.40 -25.40
N TYR A 532 -39.56 -43.26 -24.19
CA TYR A 532 -40.92 -43.68 -23.88
C TYR A 532 -41.95 -42.95 -24.76
N MET A 533 -41.85 -41.65 -24.89
CA MET A 533 -42.80 -40.86 -25.69
C MET A 533 -42.69 -41.13 -27.19
N LEU A 534 -41.51 -41.41 -27.69
CA LEU A 534 -41.30 -41.80 -29.08
C LEU A 534 -41.97 -43.17 -29.36
N ALA A 535 -41.78 -44.12 -28.44
CA ALA A 535 -42.47 -45.43 -28.55
C ALA A 535 -43.99 -45.27 -28.48
N TYR A 536 -44.54 -44.43 -27.61
CA TYR A 536 -45.94 -44.10 -27.51
C TYR A 536 -46.43 -43.44 -28.80
N LEU A 537 -45.72 -42.55 -29.41
CA LEU A 537 -46.07 -41.86 -30.65
C LEU A 537 -46.13 -42.84 -31.84
N TYR A 538 -45.16 -43.76 -31.90
CA TYR A 538 -45.21 -44.82 -32.91
C TYR A 538 -46.39 -45.79 -32.71
N TYR A 539 -46.69 -46.10 -31.46
CA TYR A 539 -47.86 -46.87 -31.11
C TYR A 539 -49.17 -46.22 -31.62
N GLU A 540 -49.38 -44.93 -31.30
CA GLU A 540 -50.57 -44.18 -31.72
C GLU A 540 -50.65 -44.04 -33.27
N LYS A 541 -49.52 -43.80 -33.94
CA LYS A 541 -49.42 -43.75 -35.39
C LYS A 541 -49.88 -45.13 -36.00
N SER A 542 -49.36 -46.21 -35.45
CA SER A 542 -49.72 -47.55 -35.86
C SER A 542 -51.22 -47.84 -35.62
N ARG A 543 -51.72 -47.50 -34.44
CA ARG A 543 -53.13 -47.66 -34.08
C ARG A 543 -54.07 -46.89 -35.00
N ASN A 544 -53.75 -45.62 -35.33
CA ASN A 544 -54.52 -44.80 -36.25
C ASN A 544 -54.45 -45.33 -37.66
N MET A 545 -53.30 -45.83 -38.09
CA MET A 545 -53.14 -46.49 -39.38
C MET A 545 -53.96 -47.78 -39.48
N PHE A 546 -54.00 -48.61 -38.44
CA PHE A 546 -54.83 -49.77 -38.32
C PHE A 546 -56.32 -49.44 -38.24
N LYS A 547 -56.70 -48.35 -37.54
CA LYS A 547 -58.09 -47.88 -37.48
C LYS A 547 -58.61 -47.44 -38.86
N ASN A 548 -57.79 -46.74 -39.61
CA ASN A 548 -58.11 -46.31 -40.98
C ASN A 548 -58.11 -47.47 -41.96
N LEU A 549 -57.30 -48.52 -41.72
CA LEU A 549 -57.32 -49.77 -42.49
C LEU A 549 -58.39 -50.72 -41.97
N GLY A 550 -58.85 -50.60 -40.73
CA GLY A 550 -59.73 -51.52 -40.03
C GLY A 550 -61.20 -51.43 -40.38
N GLU A 551 -61.63 -50.44 -41.18
CA GLU A 551 -62.99 -50.51 -41.83
C GLU A 551 -63.09 -51.60 -42.88
N VAL A 552 -61.96 -52.32 -43.20
CA VAL A 552 -61.91 -53.37 -44.21
C VAL A 552 -61.71 -54.79 -43.64
N HIS A 553 -61.09 -55.04 -42.46
CA HIS A 553 -60.90 -56.41 -41.91
C HIS A 553 -60.72 -56.42 -40.35
N TYR A 554 -61.81 -56.66 -39.62
CA TYR A 554 -61.87 -56.67 -38.14
C TYR A 554 -61.35 -57.97 -37.48
N GLY A 555 -60.71 -58.91 -38.15
CA GLY A 555 -60.40 -60.23 -37.58
C GLY A 555 -58.93 -60.50 -37.17
N ASN A 556 -57.95 -59.77 -37.68
CA ASN A 556 -56.53 -60.11 -37.48
C ASN A 556 -55.66 -59.02 -36.72
N SER A 557 -56.23 -57.86 -36.44
CA SER A 557 -55.49 -56.72 -35.88
C SER A 557 -55.14 -56.88 -34.39
N GLU A 558 -56.02 -57.53 -33.60
CA GLU A 558 -55.74 -57.75 -32.16
C GLU A 558 -54.57 -58.71 -31.88
N LYS A 559 -54.38 -59.70 -32.78
CA LYS A 559 -53.32 -60.71 -32.65
C LYS A 559 -51.95 -60.20 -33.06
N ILE A 560 -51.89 -59.26 -33.99
CA ILE A 560 -50.66 -58.54 -34.36
C ILE A 560 -50.30 -57.54 -33.29
N TYR A 561 -51.30 -56.97 -32.64
CA TYR A 561 -51.14 -55.97 -31.58
C TYR A 561 -50.54 -56.54 -30.28
N SER A 562 -51.00 -57.75 -29.87
CA SER A 562 -50.45 -58.45 -28.71
C SER A 562 -48.98 -58.87 -28.91
N ASN A 563 -48.61 -59.23 -30.16
CA ASN A 563 -47.24 -59.64 -30.48
C ASN A 563 -46.24 -58.46 -30.58
N LEU A 564 -46.70 -57.21 -30.83
CA LEU A 564 -45.90 -56.01 -30.85
C LEU A 564 -45.64 -55.39 -29.42
N LEU A 565 -46.51 -55.78 -28.46
CA LEU A 565 -46.34 -55.40 -27.04
C LEU A 565 -45.40 -56.36 -26.27
N GLU A 566 -45.02 -57.49 -26.82
CA GLU A 566 -44.08 -58.47 -26.26
C GLU A 566 -42.66 -58.32 -26.83
N LEU A 567 -42.45 -57.42 -27.78
CA LEU A 567 -41.14 -57.00 -28.28
C LEU A 567 -40.69 -55.65 -27.62
#